data_583d78ca380460d889ba9416b30a55fb
#
_entry.id   583d78ca380460d889ba9416b30a55fb
#
_cell.length_a   1.000
_cell.length_b   1.000
_cell.length_c   1.000
_cell.angle_alpha   90.00
_cell.angle_beta   90.00
_cell.angle_gamma   90.00
#
_symmetry.space_group_name_H-M   'P 1'
#
loop_
_entity.id
_entity.type
_entity.pdbx_description
1 polymer ?
#
loop_
_entity_poly.entity_id
_entity_poly.type
_entity_poly.pdbx_seq_one_letter_code
_entity_poly.pdbx_strand_id
1 'polypeptide(L)'
;MRGSAVNILIVKPSSLGDVIHAFPAVRLLKARFPEATLSWVVNDTYADLVGLCPDVAHALAFRRHRWAQPRRWSEVIGFVRGLRAREFTVAVDLQGLLRSGLIARFSGAPRRVGFAAAREGAARCYTERVL
;
A
#
# COMPACT_ATOMS: atom_id res chain seq x y z
N MET A 1 5.65 -1.08 25.23
CA MET A 1 5.48 -0.83 24.47
C MET A 1 4.55 -0.94 23.86
N ARG A 2 4.02 -0.65 24.02
CA ARG A 2 3.22 -0.82 23.33
C ARG A 2 3.41 -0.86 22.23
N GLY A 3 3.85 -0.62 22.31
CA GLY A 3 4.11 -0.48 21.15
C GLY A 3 3.97 -1.37 20.18
N SER A 4 3.68 -2.25 20.24
CA SER A 4 3.60 -3.24 19.22
C SER A 4 2.33 -3.19 18.42
N ALA A 5 1.74 -2.01 18.32
CA ALA A 5 0.61 -1.84 17.43
C ALA A 5 1.02 -2.19 16.01
N VAL A 6 0.30 -3.10 15.38
CA VAL A 6 0.54 -3.49 13.99
C VAL A 6 -0.03 -2.40 13.08
N ASN A 7 0.80 -1.89 12.19
CA ASN A 7 0.42 -0.85 11.25
C ASN A 7 0.69 -1.37 9.85
N ILE A 8 -0.37 -1.65 9.11
CA ILE A 8 -0.27 -2.35 7.82
C ILE A 8 -0.55 -1.37 6.68
N LEU A 9 0.37 -1.35 5.72
CA LEU A 9 0.17 -0.63 4.48
C LEU A 9 -0.27 -1.62 3.40
N ILE A 10 -1.40 -1.31 2.77
CA ILE A 10 -1.87 -2.08 1.62
C ILE A 10 -1.56 -1.26 0.38
N VAL A 11 -0.91 -1.88 -0.61
CA VAL A 11 -0.57 -1.22 -1.86
C VAL A 11 -1.39 -1.87 -2.97
N LYS A 12 -2.44 -1.18 -3.41
CA LYS A 12 -3.29 -1.60 -4.52
C LYS A 12 -3.82 -0.35 -5.20
N PRO A 13 -2.99 0.29 -6.07
CA PRO A 13 -3.36 1.58 -6.66
C PRO A 13 -4.49 1.52 -7.69
N SER A 14 -4.61 0.45 -8.46
CA SER A 14 -5.54 0.36 -9.59
C SER A 14 -5.87 -1.08 -9.93
N SER A 15 -6.77 -1.36 -10.85
CA SER A 15 -7.76 -0.46 -11.40
C SER A 15 -9.06 -0.60 -10.62
N LEU A 16 -10.14 0.05 -11.05
CA LEU A 16 -11.39 0.06 -10.26
C LEU A 16 -11.88 -1.33 -9.85
N GLY A 17 -12.00 -2.25 -10.80
CA GLY A 17 -12.45 -3.61 -10.50
C GLY A 17 -11.51 -4.34 -9.54
N ASP A 18 -10.21 -4.17 -9.74
CA ASP A 18 -9.19 -4.79 -8.88
C ASP A 18 -9.23 -4.23 -7.46
N VAL A 19 -9.47 -2.92 -7.34
CA VAL A 19 -9.60 -2.26 -6.03
C VAL A 19 -10.80 -2.82 -5.29
N ILE A 20 -11.94 -2.97 -5.98
CA ILE A 20 -13.15 -3.55 -5.37
C ILE A 20 -12.90 -4.99 -4.95
N HIS A 21 -12.22 -5.78 -5.80
CA HIS A 21 -11.92 -7.17 -5.48
C HIS A 21 -10.94 -7.34 -4.33
N ALA A 22 -10.20 -6.28 -3.98
CA ALA A 22 -9.29 -6.32 -2.84
C ALA A 22 -10.00 -6.14 -1.50
N PHE A 23 -11.24 -5.62 -1.48
CA PHE A 23 -11.97 -5.39 -0.24
C PHE A 23 -12.08 -6.65 0.63
N PRO A 24 -12.42 -7.84 0.08
CA PRO A 24 -12.46 -9.04 0.91
C PRO A 24 -11.13 -9.37 1.57
N ALA A 25 -10.01 -9.17 0.86
CA ALA A 25 -8.69 -9.42 1.43
C ALA A 25 -8.40 -8.45 2.58
N VAL A 26 -8.77 -7.18 2.41
CA VAL A 26 -8.61 -6.16 3.45
C VAL A 26 -9.44 -6.52 4.68
N ARG A 27 -10.67 -6.99 4.45
CA ARG A 27 -11.55 -7.40 5.53
C ARG A 27 -10.98 -8.59 6.30
N LEU A 28 -10.38 -9.56 5.59
CA LEU A 28 -9.74 -10.70 6.23
C LEU A 28 -8.53 -10.27 7.05
N LEU A 29 -7.74 -9.33 6.55
CA LEU A 29 -6.62 -8.78 7.29
C LEU A 29 -7.09 -8.13 8.58
N LYS A 30 -8.15 -7.33 8.51
CA LYS A 30 -8.66 -6.66 9.70
C LYS A 30 -9.25 -7.66 10.70
N ALA A 31 -9.92 -8.69 10.19
CA ALA A 31 -10.47 -9.74 11.06
C ALA A 31 -9.35 -10.52 11.75
N ARG A 32 -8.25 -10.78 11.04
CA ARG A 32 -7.10 -11.52 11.60
C ARG A 32 -6.29 -10.68 12.57
N PHE A 33 -6.22 -9.36 12.33
CA PHE A 33 -5.45 -8.43 13.15
C PHE A 33 -6.35 -7.26 13.55
N PRO A 34 -7.33 -7.50 14.45
CA PRO A 34 -8.34 -6.46 14.75
C PRO A 34 -7.76 -5.20 15.38
N GLU A 35 -6.59 -5.30 16.01
CA GLU A 35 -5.92 -4.13 16.60
C GLU A 35 -5.06 -3.38 15.60
N ALA A 36 -4.91 -3.90 14.38
CA ALA A 36 -4.06 -3.27 13.37
C ALA A 36 -4.73 -2.03 12.79
N THR A 37 -3.91 -1.05 12.46
CA THR A 37 -4.34 0.09 11.66
C THR A 37 -4.03 -0.24 10.20
N LEU A 38 -5.02 -0.16 9.33
CA LEU A 38 -4.85 -0.42 7.90
C LEU A 38 -4.88 0.89 7.15
N SER A 39 -3.84 1.13 6.35
CA SER A 39 -3.78 2.24 5.41
C SER A 39 -3.64 1.67 4.01
N TRP A 40 -4.23 2.30 3.03
CA TRP A 40 -4.29 1.76 1.66
C TRP A 40 -3.84 2.83 0.68
N VAL A 41 -2.73 2.56 -0.03
CA VAL A 41 -2.28 3.41 -1.14
C VAL A 41 -3.10 3.05 -2.37
N VAL A 42 -3.80 4.02 -2.90
CA VAL A 42 -4.69 3.86 -4.05
C VAL A 42 -4.59 5.11 -4.94
N ASN A 43 -4.83 4.95 -6.25
CA ASN A 43 -4.87 6.11 -7.13
C ASN A 43 -5.90 7.12 -6.62
N ASP A 44 -5.59 8.39 -6.76
CA ASP A 44 -6.46 9.47 -6.28
C ASP A 44 -7.88 9.36 -6.83
N THR A 45 -8.04 8.83 -8.06
CA THR A 45 -9.34 8.60 -8.68
C THR A 45 -10.24 7.71 -7.82
N TYR A 46 -9.66 6.76 -7.07
CA TYR A 46 -10.43 5.78 -6.28
C TYR A 46 -10.32 5.99 -4.77
N ALA A 47 -9.67 7.07 -4.34
CA ALA A 47 -9.44 7.28 -2.91
C ALA A 47 -10.73 7.41 -2.12
N ASP A 48 -11.74 8.07 -2.68
CA ASP A 48 -13.02 8.24 -1.99
C ASP A 48 -13.72 6.89 -1.80
N LEU A 49 -13.62 6.01 -2.81
CA LEU A 49 -14.21 4.67 -2.72
C LEU A 49 -13.57 3.87 -1.60
N VAL A 50 -12.24 3.87 -1.54
CA VAL A 50 -11.51 3.17 -0.48
C VAL A 50 -11.80 3.77 0.88
N GLY A 51 -11.98 5.08 0.93
CA GLY A 51 -12.33 5.79 2.16
C GLY A 51 -13.67 5.38 2.75
N LEU A 52 -14.55 4.78 1.95
CA LEU A 52 -15.83 4.26 2.44
C LEU A 52 -15.68 2.91 3.15
N CYS A 53 -14.55 2.25 3.00
CA CYS A 53 -14.33 0.95 3.63
C CYS A 53 -14.08 1.12 5.13
N PRO A 54 -14.94 0.58 6.00
CA PRO A 54 -14.80 0.80 7.45
C PRO A 54 -13.54 0.15 8.03
N ASP A 55 -12.96 -0.83 7.33
CA ASP A 55 -11.76 -1.51 7.81
C ASP A 55 -10.48 -0.72 7.53
N VAL A 56 -10.56 0.31 6.70
CA VAL A 56 -9.41 1.12 6.30
C VAL A 56 -9.42 2.44 7.07
N ALA A 57 -8.37 2.68 7.84
CA ALA A 57 -8.26 3.91 8.62
C ALA A 57 -7.87 5.10 7.73
N HIS A 58 -7.02 4.87 6.74
CA HIS A 58 -6.51 5.94 5.88
C HIS A 58 -6.42 5.48 4.43
N ALA A 59 -7.07 6.21 3.53
CA ALA A 59 -6.90 6.05 2.09
C ALA A 59 -5.85 7.08 1.65
N LEU A 60 -4.69 6.59 1.21
CA LEU A 60 -3.56 7.45 0.85
C LEU A 60 -3.52 7.59 -0.67
N ALA A 61 -3.84 8.78 -1.16
CA ALA A 61 -3.96 9.03 -2.58
C ALA A 61 -2.61 9.06 -3.28
N PHE A 62 -2.46 8.21 -4.29
CA PHE A 62 -1.30 8.20 -5.17
C PHE A 62 -1.68 8.92 -6.46
N ARG A 63 -1.04 10.05 -6.73
CA ARG A 63 -1.42 10.91 -7.86
C ARG A 63 -0.65 10.52 -9.11
N ARG A 64 -0.98 9.37 -9.66
CA ARG A 64 -0.24 8.75 -10.75
C ARG A 64 -0.03 9.68 -11.95
N HIS A 65 -1.10 10.32 -12.42
CA HIS A 65 -1.00 11.16 -13.62
C HIS A 65 -0.17 12.41 -13.37
N ARG A 66 -0.36 13.02 -12.21
CA ARG A 66 0.38 14.21 -11.83
C ARG A 66 1.87 13.90 -11.64
N TRP A 67 2.18 12.77 -11.01
CA TRP A 67 3.56 12.42 -10.65
C TRP A 67 4.32 11.73 -11.78
N ALA A 68 3.68 11.49 -12.92
CA ALA A 68 4.39 11.09 -14.12
C ALA A 68 5.24 12.25 -14.69
N GLN A 69 4.98 13.49 -14.25
CA GLN A 69 5.72 14.65 -14.69
C GLN A 69 6.97 14.86 -13.84
N PRO A 70 8.17 14.95 -14.44
CA PRO A 70 9.40 15.09 -13.65
C PRO A 70 9.42 16.29 -12.70
N ARG A 71 8.75 17.39 -13.08
CA ARG A 71 8.69 18.60 -12.25
C ARG A 71 7.92 18.40 -10.94
N ARG A 72 7.19 17.28 -10.82
CA ARG A 72 6.44 16.95 -9.60
C ARG A 72 7.21 16.03 -8.66
N TRP A 73 8.50 15.89 -8.91
CA TRP A 73 9.35 14.99 -8.13
C TRP A 73 9.34 15.30 -6.64
N SER A 74 9.27 16.58 -6.27
CA SER A 74 9.21 16.98 -4.85
C SER A 74 7.95 16.45 -4.17
N GLU A 75 6.84 16.34 -4.90
CA GLU A 75 5.61 15.79 -4.35
C GLU A 75 5.75 14.29 -4.08
N VAL A 76 6.45 13.58 -4.96
CA VAL A 76 6.72 12.15 -4.78
C VAL A 76 7.56 11.93 -3.53
N ILE A 77 8.60 12.75 -3.35
CA ILE A 77 9.45 12.68 -2.16
C ILE A 77 8.62 12.93 -0.91
N GLY A 78 7.73 13.93 -0.94
CA GLY A 78 6.84 14.22 0.17
C GLY A 78 5.91 13.05 0.50
N PHE A 79 5.39 12.39 -0.54
CA PHE A 79 4.55 11.20 -0.37
C PHE A 79 5.31 10.09 0.34
N VAL A 80 6.53 9.81 -0.12
CA VAL A 80 7.38 8.77 0.48
C VAL A 80 7.71 9.10 1.94
N ARG A 81 8.05 10.36 2.21
CA ARG A 81 8.31 10.80 3.59
C ARG A 81 7.10 10.62 4.48
N GLY A 82 5.91 10.92 3.94
CA GLY A 82 4.67 10.72 4.65
C GLY A 82 4.41 9.25 5.00
N LEU A 83 4.73 8.35 4.06
CA LEU A 83 4.62 6.93 4.31
C LEU A 83 5.57 6.50 5.45
N ARG A 84 6.82 6.93 5.38
CA ARG A 84 7.81 6.56 6.40
C ARG A 84 7.47 7.12 7.78
N ALA A 85 6.87 8.31 7.82
CA ALA A 85 6.47 8.92 9.08
C ALA A 85 5.35 8.14 9.78
N ARG A 86 4.60 7.33 9.05
CA ARG A 86 3.53 6.50 9.63
C ARG A 86 4.06 5.23 10.30
N GLU A 87 5.32 4.88 10.09
CA GLU A 87 5.98 3.75 10.74
C GLU A 87 5.26 2.42 10.53
N PHE A 88 5.04 2.08 9.28
CA PHE A 88 4.40 0.80 8.94
C PHE A 88 5.26 -0.38 9.39
N THR A 89 4.62 -1.39 9.97
CA THR A 89 5.30 -2.63 10.35
C THR A 89 5.34 -3.61 9.19
N VAL A 90 4.31 -3.62 8.36
CA VAL A 90 4.19 -4.52 7.21
C VAL A 90 3.59 -3.75 6.04
N ALA A 91 4.14 -3.94 4.86
CA ALA A 91 3.54 -3.48 3.60
C ALA A 91 3.12 -4.71 2.80
N VAL A 92 1.89 -4.73 2.34
CA VAL A 92 1.33 -5.83 1.55
C VAL A 92 1.02 -5.30 0.16
N ASP A 93 1.76 -5.77 -0.83
CA ASP A 93 1.57 -5.36 -2.22
C ASP A 93 0.62 -6.35 -2.90
N LEU A 94 -0.59 -5.90 -3.15
CA LEU A 94 -1.61 -6.69 -3.84
C LEU A 94 -1.64 -6.42 -5.34
N GLN A 95 -0.83 -5.50 -5.83
CA GLN A 95 -0.77 -5.13 -7.24
C GLN A 95 0.22 -6.00 -8.03
N GLY A 96 1.42 -6.19 -7.49
CA GLY A 96 2.41 -7.04 -8.12
C GLY A 96 3.12 -6.43 -9.33
N LEU A 97 3.19 -5.10 -9.41
CA LEU A 97 3.92 -4.39 -10.45
C LEU A 97 5.09 -3.63 -9.83
N LEU A 98 6.06 -3.26 -10.67
CA LEU A 98 7.25 -2.56 -10.17
C LEU A 98 6.89 -1.31 -9.38
N ARG A 99 5.94 -0.52 -9.89
CA ARG A 99 5.51 0.70 -9.20
C ARG A 99 5.01 0.41 -7.79
N SER A 100 4.14 -0.57 -7.64
CA SER A 100 3.61 -0.93 -6.33
C SER A 100 4.67 -1.54 -5.44
N GLY A 101 5.56 -2.35 -6.01
CA GLY A 101 6.69 -2.90 -5.28
C GLY A 101 7.60 -1.82 -4.74
N LEU A 102 7.87 -0.79 -5.55
CA LEU A 102 8.69 0.35 -5.11
C LEU A 102 8.02 1.15 -4.01
N ILE A 103 6.70 1.33 -4.07
CA ILE A 103 5.96 1.98 -2.99
C ILE A 103 6.17 1.19 -1.69
N ALA A 104 6.02 -0.13 -1.75
CA ALA A 104 6.23 -0.98 -0.59
C ALA A 104 7.67 -0.86 -0.08
N ARG A 105 8.65 -0.92 -1.00
CA ARG A 105 10.06 -0.86 -0.65
C ARG A 105 10.42 0.45 0.05
N PHE A 106 9.92 1.57 -0.45
CA PHE A 106 10.25 2.88 0.10
C PHE A 106 9.33 3.33 1.23
N SER A 107 8.30 2.55 1.56
CA SER A 107 7.40 2.87 2.67
C SER A 107 8.10 2.86 4.03
N GLY A 108 9.24 2.22 4.11
CA GLY A 108 9.95 2.05 5.38
C GLY A 108 9.54 0.81 6.15
N ALA A 109 8.56 0.05 5.69
CA ALA A 109 8.13 -1.15 6.37
C ALA A 109 9.24 -2.22 6.33
N PRO A 110 9.61 -2.78 7.49
CA PRO A 110 10.65 -3.82 7.51
C PRO A 110 10.21 -5.14 6.91
N ARG A 111 8.92 -5.44 6.96
CA ARG A 111 8.36 -6.62 6.30
C ARG A 111 7.54 -6.17 5.09
N ARG A 112 7.85 -6.73 3.94
CA ARG A 112 7.17 -6.40 2.70
C ARG A 112 6.75 -7.70 2.04
N VAL A 113 5.45 -7.89 1.91
CA VAL A 113 4.84 -9.11 1.41
C VAL A 113 4.25 -8.86 0.04
N GLY A 114 4.50 -9.74 -0.89
CA GLY A 114 3.93 -9.66 -2.23
C GLY A 114 3.95 -11.01 -2.92
N PHE A 115 3.47 -11.05 -4.16
CA PHE A 115 3.37 -12.30 -4.92
C PHE A 115 4.72 -12.69 -5.49
N ALA A 116 5.05 -13.98 -5.41
CA ALA A 116 6.27 -14.51 -6.05
C ALA A 116 6.23 -14.32 -7.56
N ALA A 117 5.03 -14.36 -8.15
CA ALA A 117 4.83 -14.17 -9.58
C ALA A 117 4.66 -12.71 -9.99
N ALA A 118 5.04 -11.77 -9.12
CA ALA A 118 4.93 -10.35 -9.42
C ALA A 118 5.73 -9.98 -10.67
N ARG A 119 5.20 -9.01 -11.42
CA ARG A 119 5.77 -8.60 -12.71
C ARG A 119 6.84 -7.53 -12.56
N GLU A 120 7.56 -7.29 -13.64
CA GLU A 120 8.50 -6.16 -13.79
C GLU A 120 9.60 -6.13 -12.73
N GLY A 121 9.90 -7.29 -12.13
CA GLY A 121 10.92 -7.35 -11.09
C GLY A 121 10.45 -6.91 -9.72
N ALA A 122 9.15 -6.68 -9.54
CA ALA A 122 8.59 -6.22 -8.26
C ALA A 122 8.93 -7.18 -7.11
N ALA A 123 9.05 -8.48 -7.39
CA ALA A 123 9.37 -9.46 -6.35
C ALA A 123 10.66 -9.17 -5.60
N ARG A 124 11.57 -8.43 -6.23
CA ARG A 124 12.83 -8.03 -5.59
C ARG A 124 12.63 -7.00 -4.48
N CYS A 125 11.46 -6.35 -4.46
CA CYS A 125 11.13 -5.34 -3.45
C CYS A 125 10.59 -5.98 -2.17
N TYR A 126 10.29 -7.28 -2.19
CA TYR A 126 9.63 -7.95 -1.07
C TYR A 126 10.60 -8.70 -0.17
N THR A 127 10.29 -8.73 1.11
CA THR A 127 11.01 -9.58 2.07
C THR A 127 10.38 -10.96 2.14
N GLU A 128 9.08 -11.07 1.81
CA GLU A 128 8.34 -12.34 1.82
C GLU A 128 7.51 -12.42 0.54
N ARG A 129 7.55 -13.57 -0.10
CA ARG A 129 6.81 -13.79 -1.35
C ARG A 129 5.80 -14.91 -1.15
N VAL A 130 4.60 -14.70 -1.70
CA VAL A 130 3.49 -15.64 -1.58
C VAL A 130 3.15 -16.17 -2.98
N LEU A 131 2.83 -17.45 -3.08
CA LEU A 131 2.46 -18.07 -4.35
C LEU A 131 1.04 -17.72 -4.78
#